data_1a5940639170572b58172cd1539652a8
#
_entry.id   1a5940639170572b58172cd1539652a8
#
_cell.length_a   1.000
_cell.length_b   1.000
_cell.length_c   1.000
_cell.angle_alpha   90.00
_cell.angle_beta   90.00
_cell.angle_gamma   90.00
#
_symmetry.space_group_name_H-M   'P 1'
#
loop_
_entity.id
_entity.type
_entity.pdbx_description
1 polymer ?
#
loop_
_entity_poly.entity_id
_entity_poly.type
_entity_poly.pdbx_seq_one_letter_code
_entity_poly.pdbx_strand_id
1 'polypeptide(L)'
;MGELHVELVAADRKVWSGSARIVITRTTEGDIGILPGHSPLLGLLVTGPVTIRTPEDQVVTAAIHGGFLSVADDVVTILAEVAELADEIDVARAEAALQAAGDDADAVRRAETRLRAAESR
;
A
#
# COMPACT_ATOMS: atom_id res chain seq x y z
N MET A 1 -24.47 -6.33 1.92
CA MET A 1 -23.23 -5.70 2.20
C MET A 1 -22.30 -5.88 1.05
N GLY A 2 -21.68 -4.81 0.63
CA GLY A 2 -20.83 -4.84 -0.52
C GLY A 2 -19.41 -5.26 -0.19
N GLU A 3 -18.69 -5.55 -1.23
CA GLU A 3 -17.26 -5.75 -1.17
C GLU A 3 -16.61 -4.78 -2.13
N LEU A 4 -15.35 -4.45 -1.84
CA LEU A 4 -14.52 -3.70 -2.76
C LEU A 4 -13.82 -4.68 -3.69
N HIS A 5 -13.60 -4.26 -4.93
CA HIS A 5 -12.66 -4.93 -5.83
C HIS A 5 -11.39 -4.08 -5.87
N VAL A 6 -10.26 -4.68 -5.55
CA VAL A 6 -8.99 -3.96 -5.44
C VAL A 6 -8.01 -4.43 -6.50
N GLU A 7 -7.39 -3.46 -7.17
CA GLU A 7 -6.29 -3.68 -8.10
C GLU A 7 -5.08 -2.90 -7.59
N LEU A 8 -4.04 -3.60 -7.23
CA LEU A 8 -2.76 -3.00 -6.82
C LEU A 8 -1.75 -3.26 -7.94
N VAL A 9 -1.37 -2.20 -8.65
CA VAL A 9 -0.54 -2.28 -9.86
C VAL A 9 0.69 -1.41 -9.67
N ALA A 10 1.86 -1.98 -9.95
CA ALA A 10 3.10 -1.23 -10.06
C ALA A 10 3.43 -1.00 -11.53
N ALA A 11 4.45 -0.17 -11.79
CA ALA A 11 4.81 0.18 -13.16
C ALA A 11 5.18 -1.03 -14.02
N ASP A 12 5.72 -2.07 -13.41
CA ASP A 12 6.25 -3.24 -14.10
C ASP A 12 5.38 -4.50 -13.99
N ARG A 13 4.35 -4.49 -13.13
CA ARG A 13 3.55 -5.71 -12.92
C ARG A 13 2.27 -5.43 -12.13
N LYS A 14 1.32 -6.35 -12.23
CA LYS A 14 0.18 -6.39 -11.31
C LYS A 14 0.66 -7.08 -10.03
N VAL A 15 0.54 -6.39 -8.90
CA VAL A 15 1.07 -6.87 -7.62
C VAL A 15 0.03 -7.73 -6.90
N TRP A 16 -1.24 -7.27 -6.87
CA TRP A 16 -2.30 -8.00 -6.20
C TRP A 16 -3.67 -7.58 -6.75
N SER A 17 -4.60 -8.51 -6.78
CA SER A 17 -5.96 -8.26 -7.22
C SER A 17 -6.90 -9.16 -6.42
N GLY A 18 -8.03 -8.62 -6.00
CA GLY A 18 -9.02 -9.42 -5.29
C GLY A 18 -10.08 -8.58 -4.60
N SER A 19 -10.93 -9.26 -3.84
CA SER A 19 -11.99 -8.63 -3.07
C SER A 19 -11.48 -8.18 -1.71
N ALA A 20 -12.06 -7.11 -1.18
CA ALA A 20 -11.67 -6.58 0.11
C ALA A 20 -12.86 -6.03 0.87
N ARG A 21 -12.76 -6.04 2.20
CA ARG A 21 -13.72 -5.39 3.10
C ARG A 21 -13.29 -3.97 3.42
N ILE A 22 -12.00 -3.72 3.50
CA ILE A 22 -11.45 -2.40 3.74
C ILE A 22 -10.06 -2.30 3.13
N VAL A 23 -9.73 -1.11 2.66
CA VAL A 23 -8.37 -0.75 2.21
C VAL A 23 -7.92 0.46 3.01
N ILE A 24 -6.76 0.38 3.63
CA ILE A 24 -6.16 1.49 4.36
C ILE A 24 -4.85 1.86 3.67
N THR A 25 -4.71 3.13 3.32
CA THR A 25 -3.51 3.61 2.62
C THR A 25 -3.18 5.02 3.09
N ARG A 26 -1.99 5.49 2.69
CA ARG A 26 -1.50 6.80 3.11
C ARG A 26 -1.44 7.75 1.92
N THR A 27 -2.20 8.84 2.02
CA THR A 27 -2.23 9.89 1.00
C THR A 27 -1.44 11.11 1.47
N THR A 28 -1.30 12.08 0.58
CA THR A 28 -0.68 13.37 0.91
C THR A 28 -1.43 14.12 2.01
N GLU A 29 -2.70 13.75 2.25
CA GLU A 29 -3.52 14.39 3.28
C GLU A 29 -3.66 13.52 4.54
N GLY A 30 -2.94 12.41 4.60
CA GLY A 30 -2.96 11.49 5.74
C GLY A 30 -3.51 10.13 5.39
N ASP A 31 -3.68 9.31 6.41
CA ASP A 31 -4.20 7.96 6.22
C ASP A 31 -5.69 8.00 5.89
N ILE A 32 -6.10 7.12 4.98
CA ILE A 32 -7.50 6.99 4.58
C ILE A 32 -7.92 5.52 4.63
N GLY A 33 -9.13 5.27 5.14
CA GLY A 33 -9.75 3.95 5.10
C GLY A 33 -10.89 3.96 4.11
N ILE A 34 -10.92 2.97 3.21
CA ILE A 34 -11.93 2.87 2.17
C ILE A 34 -12.78 1.66 2.44
N LEU A 35 -14.08 1.89 2.61
CA LEU A 35 -15.09 0.85 2.82
C LEU A 35 -16.01 0.77 1.60
N PRO A 36 -16.74 -0.33 1.43
CA PRO A 36 -17.76 -0.40 0.38
C PRO A 36 -18.75 0.75 0.49
N GLY A 37 -19.13 1.31 -0.65
CA GLY A 37 -19.99 2.49 -0.71
C GLY A 37 -19.26 3.81 -0.64
N HIS A 38 -17.93 3.79 -0.58
CA HIS A 38 -17.15 5.02 -0.51
C HIS A 38 -17.39 5.90 -1.75
N SER A 39 -17.50 7.21 -1.51
CA SER A 39 -17.66 8.18 -2.60
C SER A 39 -16.47 8.13 -3.55
N PRO A 40 -16.68 8.47 -4.83
CA PRO A 40 -15.56 8.54 -5.77
C PRO A 40 -14.45 9.46 -5.27
N LEU A 41 -13.23 9.01 -5.44
CA LEU A 41 -12.04 9.69 -4.92
C LEU A 41 -10.87 9.48 -5.86
N LEU A 42 -10.09 10.52 -6.07
CA LEU A 42 -8.78 10.42 -6.72
C LEU A 42 -7.78 11.09 -5.80
N GLY A 43 -6.75 10.37 -5.39
CA GLY A 43 -5.77 10.86 -4.44
C GLY A 43 -4.34 10.57 -4.84
N LEU A 44 -3.43 11.35 -4.28
CA LEU A 44 -1.99 11.11 -4.42
C LEU A 44 -1.52 10.30 -3.21
N LEU A 45 -0.73 9.27 -3.48
CA LEU A 45 -0.15 8.42 -2.45
C LEU A 45 1.26 8.86 -2.12
N VAL A 46 1.60 8.79 -0.85
CA VAL A 46 2.97 8.98 -0.38
C VAL A 46 3.58 7.63 -0.06
N THR A 47 4.87 7.59 0.22
CA THR A 47 5.53 6.39 0.71
C THR A 47 4.87 5.96 2.03
N GLY A 48 4.35 4.75 2.05
CA GLY A 48 3.65 4.21 3.21
C GLY A 48 3.09 2.83 2.96
N PRO A 49 2.53 2.21 3.99
CA PRO A 49 1.91 0.89 3.83
C PRO A 49 0.52 0.98 3.24
N VAL A 50 0.15 -0.05 2.50
CA VAL A 50 -1.24 -0.32 2.12
C VAL A 50 -1.65 -1.60 2.83
N THR A 51 -2.78 -1.56 3.53
CA THR A 51 -3.33 -2.72 4.21
C THR A 51 -4.68 -3.05 3.59
N ILE A 52 -4.84 -4.28 3.14
CA ILE A 52 -6.07 -4.79 2.54
C ILE A 52 -6.58 -5.92 3.41
N ARG A 53 -7.81 -5.79 3.92
CA ARG A 53 -8.44 -6.87 4.64
C ARG A 53 -9.45 -7.55 3.72
N THR A 54 -9.27 -8.84 3.50
CA THR A 54 -10.12 -9.61 2.60
C THR A 54 -11.42 -10.04 3.29
N PRO A 55 -12.43 -10.49 2.52
CA PRO A 55 -13.67 -10.99 3.11
C PRO A 55 -13.45 -12.19 4.04
N GLU A 56 -12.38 -12.96 3.84
CA GLU A 56 -12.01 -14.10 4.66
C GLU A 56 -11.16 -13.73 5.88
N ASP A 57 -11.08 -12.42 6.19
CA ASP A 57 -10.30 -11.87 7.31
C ASP A 57 -8.79 -12.06 7.19
N GLN A 58 -8.32 -12.32 5.99
CA GLN A 58 -6.88 -12.29 5.74
C GLN A 58 -6.42 -10.85 5.55
N VAL A 59 -5.17 -10.58 5.89
CA VAL A 59 -4.58 -9.24 5.76
C VAL A 59 -3.45 -9.31 4.74
N VAL A 60 -3.56 -8.46 3.71
CA VAL A 60 -2.51 -8.29 2.72
C VAL A 60 -1.88 -6.92 2.95
N THR A 61 -0.59 -6.87 3.16
CA THR A 61 0.12 -5.62 3.37
C THR A 61 1.21 -5.45 2.33
N ALA A 62 1.34 -4.23 1.83
CA ALA A 62 2.37 -3.88 0.85
C ALA A 62 3.02 -2.56 1.24
N ALA A 63 4.28 -2.41 0.85
CA ALA A 63 4.98 -1.13 0.92
C ALA A 63 4.82 -0.43 -0.42
N ILE A 64 4.31 0.79 -0.39
CA ILE A 64 4.07 1.60 -1.58
C ILE A 64 5.01 2.80 -1.53
N HIS A 65 5.61 3.13 -2.67
CA HIS A 65 6.52 4.26 -2.77
C HIS A 65 6.01 5.22 -3.84
N GLY A 66 5.00 6.04 -3.46
CA GLY A 66 4.38 6.99 -4.36
C GLY A 66 3.35 6.37 -5.28
N GLY A 67 2.49 7.19 -5.87
CA GLY A 67 1.51 6.76 -6.83
C GLY A 67 0.17 7.45 -6.70
N PHE A 68 -0.87 6.80 -7.21
CA PHE A 68 -2.24 7.32 -7.26
C PHE A 68 -3.23 6.31 -6.70
N LEU A 69 -4.28 6.83 -6.10
CA LEU A 69 -5.41 6.07 -5.62
C LEU A 69 -6.66 6.53 -6.36
N SER A 70 -7.42 5.58 -6.90
CA SER A 70 -8.71 5.86 -7.52
C SER A 70 -9.77 4.97 -6.87
N VAL A 71 -10.88 5.58 -6.46
CA VAL A 71 -12.02 4.86 -5.91
C VAL A 71 -13.26 5.28 -6.69
N ALA A 72 -13.98 4.32 -7.26
CA ALA A 72 -15.24 4.56 -7.92
C ALA A 72 -16.02 3.26 -8.01
N ASP A 73 -17.31 3.32 -7.68
CA ASP A 73 -18.23 2.16 -7.81
C ASP A 73 -17.69 0.88 -7.16
N ASP A 74 -17.15 1.02 -5.94
CA ASP A 74 -16.56 -0.06 -5.16
C ASP A 74 -15.32 -0.70 -5.81
N VAL A 75 -14.72 -0.04 -6.77
CA VAL A 75 -13.44 -0.44 -7.35
C VAL A 75 -12.35 0.49 -6.83
N VAL A 76 -11.34 -0.11 -6.19
CA VAL A 76 -10.17 0.61 -5.67
C VAL A 76 -8.97 0.25 -6.53
N THR A 77 -8.41 1.24 -7.20
CA THR A 77 -7.22 1.04 -8.02
C THR A 77 -6.06 1.82 -7.42
N ILE A 78 -4.98 1.13 -7.15
CA ILE A 78 -3.74 1.72 -6.65
C ILE A 78 -2.69 1.54 -7.74
N LEU A 79 -2.21 2.65 -8.28
CA LEU A 79 -1.15 2.68 -9.29
C LEU A 79 0.10 3.20 -8.60
N ALA A 80 0.99 2.32 -8.25
CA ALA A 80 2.19 2.66 -7.50
C ALA A 80 3.40 2.75 -8.42
N GLU A 81 4.33 3.65 -8.12
CA GLU A 81 5.62 3.64 -8.80
C GLU A 81 6.39 2.37 -8.47
N VAL A 82 6.44 2.04 -7.18
CA VAL A 82 7.03 0.80 -6.67
C VAL A 82 6.09 0.24 -5.61
N ALA A 83 5.84 -1.05 -5.66
CA ALA A 83 5.03 -1.75 -4.67
C ALA A 83 5.65 -3.11 -4.36
N GLU A 84 5.71 -3.44 -3.08
CA GLU A 84 6.27 -4.71 -2.62
C GLU A 84 5.32 -5.32 -1.60
N LEU A 85 4.89 -6.56 -1.84
CA LEU A 85 4.11 -7.29 -0.84
C LEU A 85 5.01 -7.62 0.36
N ALA A 86 4.41 -7.73 1.54
CA ALA A 86 5.13 -8.01 2.77
C ALA A 86 6.06 -9.22 2.63
N ASP A 87 5.58 -10.27 1.97
CA ASP A 87 6.34 -11.51 1.79
C ASP A 87 7.52 -11.37 0.83
N GLU A 88 7.54 -10.32 0.04
CA GLU A 88 8.63 -10.07 -0.93
C GLU A 88 9.74 -9.22 -0.35
N ILE A 89 9.53 -8.63 0.83
CA ILE A 89 10.48 -7.67 1.39
C ILE A 89 11.66 -8.40 2.03
N ASP A 90 12.87 -8.01 1.62
CA ASP A 90 14.11 -8.44 2.22
C ASP A 90 14.41 -7.55 3.43
N VAL A 91 14.13 -8.04 4.63
CA VAL A 91 14.25 -7.28 5.87
C VAL A 91 15.69 -6.84 6.11
N ALA A 92 16.66 -7.73 5.90
CA ALA A 92 18.08 -7.39 6.13
C ALA A 92 18.52 -6.25 5.21
N ARG A 93 18.08 -6.29 3.95
CA ARG A 93 18.40 -5.24 2.99
C ARG A 93 17.74 -3.91 3.37
N ALA A 94 16.49 -3.97 3.85
CA ALA A 94 15.78 -2.77 4.30
C ALA A 94 16.47 -2.16 5.54
N GLU A 95 16.92 -2.98 6.48
CA GLU A 95 17.66 -2.50 7.65
C GLU A 95 18.98 -1.85 7.24
N ALA A 96 19.70 -2.46 6.32
CA ALA A 96 20.96 -1.90 5.82
C ALA A 96 20.71 -0.56 5.10
N ALA A 97 19.63 -0.48 4.31
CA ALA A 97 19.25 0.76 3.62
C ALA A 97 18.91 1.87 4.62
N LEU A 98 18.23 1.52 5.71
CA LEU A 98 17.89 2.50 6.76
C LEU A 98 19.15 3.07 7.38
N GLN A 99 20.12 2.22 7.72
CA GLN A 99 21.38 2.68 8.31
C GLN A 99 22.19 3.53 7.32
N ALA A 100 22.16 3.20 6.04
CA ALA A 100 22.90 3.92 5.01
C ALA A 100 22.23 5.24 4.60
N ALA A 101 20.95 5.44 4.94
CA ALA A 101 20.18 6.59 4.48
C ALA A 101 20.67 7.92 5.04
N GLY A 102 21.25 7.92 6.25
CA GLY A 102 21.77 9.14 6.86
C GLY A 102 20.66 10.19 6.97
N ASP A 103 20.88 11.36 6.38
CA ASP A 103 19.93 12.47 6.43
C ASP A 103 18.94 12.49 5.27
N ASP A 104 18.95 11.47 4.41
CA ASP A 104 18.01 11.39 3.29
C ASP A 104 16.64 10.93 3.81
N ALA A 105 15.75 11.89 4.04
CA ALA A 105 14.44 11.64 4.63
C ALA A 105 13.59 10.69 3.78
N ASP A 106 13.70 10.78 2.45
CA ASP A 106 12.93 9.89 1.57
C ASP A 106 13.44 8.46 1.64
N ALA A 107 14.76 8.27 1.69
CA ALA A 107 15.36 6.96 1.84
C ALA A 107 14.97 6.35 3.19
N VAL A 108 14.97 7.14 4.24
CA VAL A 108 14.53 6.69 5.58
C VAL A 108 13.08 6.23 5.51
N ARG A 109 12.18 7.02 4.93
CA ARG A 109 10.77 6.66 4.83
C ARG A 109 10.56 5.36 4.05
N ARG A 110 11.27 5.18 2.93
CA ARG A 110 11.15 3.94 2.14
C ARG A 110 11.59 2.72 2.94
N ALA A 111 12.71 2.81 3.64
CA ALA A 111 13.23 1.71 4.44
C ALA A 111 12.30 1.40 5.61
N GLU A 112 11.85 2.41 6.33
CA GLU A 112 10.94 2.23 7.47
C GLU A 112 9.60 1.64 7.02
N THR A 113 9.09 2.07 5.87
CA THR A 113 7.85 1.53 5.32
C THR A 113 7.98 0.05 4.98
N ARG A 114 9.11 -0.35 4.38
CA ARG A 114 9.38 -1.76 4.11
C ARG A 114 9.43 -2.59 5.39
N LEU A 115 10.13 -2.08 6.40
CA LEU A 115 10.25 -2.81 7.67
C LEU A 115 8.90 -2.94 8.36
N ARG A 116 8.09 -1.88 8.33
CA ARG A 116 6.76 -1.93 8.92
C ARG A 116 5.85 -2.91 8.18
N ALA A 117 5.86 -2.89 6.86
CA ALA A 117 5.06 -3.83 6.07
C ALA A 117 5.47 -5.28 6.34
N ALA A 118 6.77 -5.53 6.46
CA ALA A 118 7.28 -6.88 6.72
C ALA A 118 6.86 -7.43 8.08
N GLU A 119 6.62 -6.57 9.06
CA GLU A 119 6.14 -6.99 10.39
C GLU A 119 4.79 -7.69 10.34
N SER A 120 4.00 -7.44 9.30
CA SER A 120 2.63 -7.97 9.19
C SER A 120 2.56 -9.40 8.63
N ARG A 121 3.67 -9.94 8.18
CA ARG A 121 3.68 -11.28 7.60
C ARG A 121 3.86 -12.40 8.62
#